data_5bd50ff8a7936c263f74c67402405a49
#
_entry.id   5bd50ff8a7936c263f74c67402405a49
#
_cell.length_a   1.000
_cell.length_b   1.000
_cell.length_c   1.000
_cell.angle_alpha   90.00
_cell.angle_beta   90.00
_cell.angle_gamma   90.00
#
_symmetry.space_group_name_H-M   'P 1'
#
loop_
_entity.id
_entity.type
_entity.pdbx_description
1 polymer ?
#
loop_
_entity_poly.entity_id
_entity_poly.type
_entity_poly.pdbx_seq_one_letter_code
_entity_poly.pdbx_strand_id
1 'polypeptide(L)'
;AIRVSKGDLHGVTRGRILQDLPYEENFEEGFSLTQKSSDQIPFSYAPLAWLGARMRWQVQELSGNLVAGNTLDRILFQRAINFVGHKDMNNYTAEADVMTDGDRRIKSNIGLINQRYIFALIGNGQKLEIISNYDRFRHSVPFSFKTNIWYTLKTRVDILEDGTGMIRAKAWPKSAEEPDQWTIEVAHETPHLQGAPGVYAMSPQSKKKVYFDNLSIRYNN
;
A
#
# COMPACT_ATOMS: atom_id res chain seq x y z
N ALA A 1 -8.22 25.00 -4.36
CA ALA A 1 -9.65 25.28 -4.20
C ALA A 1 -10.18 25.92 -5.49
N ILE A 2 -11.37 25.51 -5.94
CA ILE A 2 -12.08 26.11 -7.06
C ILE A 2 -13.08 27.08 -6.46
N ARG A 3 -13.01 28.34 -6.85
CA ARG A 3 -13.96 29.39 -6.45
C ARG A 3 -14.95 29.62 -7.59
N VAL A 4 -16.22 29.66 -7.28
CA VAL A 4 -17.30 29.94 -8.22
C VAL A 4 -18.07 31.16 -7.69
N SER A 5 -18.37 32.11 -8.57
CA SER A 5 -19.13 33.31 -8.22
C SER A 5 -20.25 33.54 -9.24
N LYS A 6 -21.43 33.93 -8.78
CA LYS A 6 -22.54 34.36 -9.61
C LYS A 6 -23.24 35.53 -8.92
N GLY A 7 -23.01 36.74 -9.40
CA GLY A 7 -23.40 37.96 -8.69
C GLY A 7 -22.73 38.02 -7.31
N ASP A 8 -23.52 38.27 -6.27
CA ASP A 8 -23.04 38.34 -4.90
C ASP A 8 -22.87 36.96 -4.22
N LEU A 9 -23.20 35.88 -4.91
CA LEU A 9 -23.07 34.54 -4.41
C LEU A 9 -21.66 34.01 -4.70
N HIS A 10 -21.00 33.52 -3.66
CA HIS A 10 -19.66 32.93 -3.74
C HIS A 10 -19.67 31.54 -3.14
N GLY A 11 -19.09 30.60 -3.88
CA GLY A 11 -18.91 29.22 -3.43
C GLY A 11 -17.43 28.79 -3.55
N VAL A 12 -16.99 27.92 -2.66
CA VAL A 12 -15.66 27.33 -2.72
C VAL A 12 -15.80 25.81 -2.65
N THR A 13 -15.21 25.11 -3.62
CA THR A 13 -15.04 23.66 -3.56
C THR A 13 -13.55 23.29 -3.59
N ARG A 14 -13.26 22.12 -3.04
CA ARG A 14 -11.91 21.56 -3.10
C ARG A 14 -11.93 20.36 -4.03
N GLY A 15 -11.10 20.42 -5.06
CA GLY A 15 -10.79 19.28 -5.92
C GLY A 15 -9.49 18.65 -5.47
N ARG A 16 -9.37 17.35 -5.64
CA ARG A 16 -8.11 16.62 -5.54
C ARG A 16 -7.72 16.17 -6.95
N ILE A 17 -6.50 16.46 -7.33
CA ILE A 17 -5.91 15.91 -8.56
C ILE A 17 -5.34 14.55 -8.18
N LEU A 18 -5.79 13.51 -8.87
CA LEU A 18 -5.18 12.19 -8.78
C LEU A 18 -4.01 12.16 -9.74
N GLN A 19 -2.89 11.65 -9.27
CA GLN A 19 -1.70 11.49 -10.10
C GLN A 19 -1.88 10.28 -11.02
N ASP A 20 -1.35 10.42 -12.22
CA ASP A 20 -1.20 9.31 -13.15
C ASP A 20 0.13 8.59 -12.91
N LEU A 21 0.36 7.48 -13.62
CA LEU A 21 1.59 6.71 -13.52
C LEU A 21 2.66 7.26 -14.48
N PRO A 22 3.94 7.17 -14.16
CA PRO A 22 4.50 6.56 -12.95
C PRO A 22 4.26 7.39 -11.68
N TYR A 23 4.10 6.72 -10.55
CA TYR A 23 4.06 7.32 -9.22
C TYR A 23 5.19 6.76 -8.38
N GLU A 24 5.94 7.64 -7.74
CA GLU A 24 7.03 7.28 -6.84
C GLU A 24 6.92 8.10 -5.55
N GLU A 25 7.15 7.47 -4.40
CA GLU A 25 7.12 8.10 -3.10
C GLU A 25 8.12 7.43 -2.16
N ASN A 26 9.16 8.17 -1.79
CA ASN A 26 10.19 7.73 -0.84
C ASN A 26 10.13 8.45 0.51
N PHE A 27 9.16 9.37 0.68
CA PHE A 27 8.91 10.16 1.88
C PHE A 27 10.03 11.12 2.32
N GLU A 28 11.13 11.22 1.60
CA GLU A 28 12.28 12.05 2.02
C GLU A 28 12.08 13.56 1.76
N GLU A 29 11.17 13.89 0.84
CA GLU A 29 10.95 15.28 0.45
C GLU A 29 9.52 15.74 0.75
N GLY A 30 9.37 17.03 1.09
CA GLY A 30 8.05 17.66 1.25
C GLY A 30 7.33 17.38 2.57
N PHE A 31 7.95 16.67 3.50
CA PHE A 31 7.36 16.36 4.80
C PHE A 31 8.06 17.12 5.94
N SER A 32 7.25 17.75 6.79
CA SER A 32 7.73 18.41 8.01
C SER A 32 7.10 17.74 9.22
N LEU A 33 7.91 17.19 10.11
CA LEU A 33 7.47 16.45 11.30
C LEU A 33 7.01 17.41 12.41
N THR A 34 5.97 18.20 12.12
CA THR A 34 5.46 19.25 13.02
C THR A 34 4.34 18.79 13.93
N GLN A 35 3.76 17.63 13.64
CA GLN A 35 2.71 17.03 14.44
C GLN A 35 3.31 16.08 15.49
N LYS A 36 2.55 15.74 16.51
CA LYS A 36 2.91 14.69 17.48
C LYS A 36 1.78 13.70 17.63
N SER A 37 2.12 12.42 17.60
CA SER A 37 1.19 11.31 17.89
C SER A 37 0.85 11.26 19.38
N SER A 38 -0.07 10.38 19.77
CA SER A 38 -0.36 10.08 21.17
C SER A 38 0.89 9.61 21.95
N ASP A 39 1.78 8.89 21.28
CA ASP A 39 3.05 8.38 21.83
C ASP A 39 4.20 9.42 21.74
N GLN A 40 3.86 10.70 21.46
CA GLN A 40 4.80 11.82 21.31
C GLN A 40 5.80 11.66 20.16
N ILE A 41 5.57 10.76 19.21
CA ILE A 41 6.40 10.58 18.02
C ILE A 41 6.12 11.75 17.05
N PRO A 42 7.14 12.50 16.63
CA PRO A 42 6.99 13.53 15.61
C PRO A 42 6.55 12.91 14.28
N PHE A 43 5.59 13.55 13.61
CA PHE A 43 5.10 13.04 12.32
C PHE A 43 4.59 14.15 11.40
N SER A 44 4.47 13.83 10.13
CA SER A 44 3.68 14.55 9.14
C SER A 44 2.52 13.68 8.67
N TYR A 45 1.48 14.30 8.11
CA TYR A 45 0.39 13.55 7.52
C TYR A 45 0.85 12.81 6.25
N ALA A 46 0.18 11.70 5.94
CA ALA A 46 0.39 10.95 4.71
C ALA A 46 0.33 11.82 3.45
N PRO A 47 0.98 11.40 2.35
CA PRO A 47 0.95 12.11 1.08
C PRO A 47 -0.47 12.46 0.65
N LEU A 48 -0.67 13.65 0.08
CA LEU A 48 -1.99 14.09 -0.39
C LEU A 48 -2.53 13.19 -1.52
N ALA A 49 -1.65 12.54 -2.26
CA ALA A 49 -2.02 11.55 -3.28
C ALA A 49 -2.72 10.32 -2.70
N TRP A 50 -2.48 9.99 -1.42
CA TRP A 50 -3.08 8.82 -0.77
C TRP A 50 -4.50 9.12 -0.31
N LEU A 51 -5.50 8.54 -0.99
CA LEU A 51 -6.91 8.78 -0.73
C LEU A 51 -7.34 8.22 0.64
N GLY A 52 -7.88 9.10 1.50
CA GLY A 52 -8.38 8.72 2.82
C GLY A 52 -7.31 8.34 3.84
N ALA A 53 -6.04 8.62 3.55
CA ALA A 53 -4.91 8.17 4.37
C ALA A 53 -4.63 9.02 5.60
N ARG A 54 -5.06 10.30 5.62
CA ARG A 54 -4.67 11.29 6.64
C ARG A 54 -4.76 10.81 8.09
N MET A 55 -5.75 10.00 8.42
CA MET A 55 -5.97 9.49 9.79
C MET A 55 -5.47 8.06 9.98
N ARG A 56 -4.87 7.47 8.96
CA ARG A 56 -4.47 6.06 8.95
C ARG A 56 -2.98 5.86 8.78
N TRP A 57 -2.30 6.86 8.23
CA TRP A 57 -0.88 6.84 7.94
C TRP A 57 -0.23 8.14 8.38
N GLN A 58 0.99 8.01 8.84
CA GLN A 58 1.84 9.10 9.30
C GLN A 58 3.22 8.92 8.70
N VAL A 59 3.78 10.00 8.16
CA VAL A 59 5.20 10.02 7.79
C VAL A 59 5.99 10.35 9.03
N GLN A 60 6.89 9.48 9.42
CA GLN A 60 7.70 9.58 10.63
C GLN A 60 9.13 9.13 10.39
N GLU A 61 10.04 9.55 11.24
CA GLU A 61 11.42 9.06 11.19
C GLU A 61 11.52 7.64 11.77
N LEU A 62 12.27 6.80 11.08
CA LEU A 62 12.63 5.46 11.52
C LEU A 62 14.07 5.14 11.11
N SER A 63 14.97 5.07 12.09
CA SER A 63 16.40 4.77 11.87
C SER A 63 17.11 5.70 10.88
N GLY A 64 16.75 6.98 10.89
CA GLY A 64 17.37 8.01 10.05
C GLY A 64 16.70 8.25 8.70
N ASN A 65 15.67 7.46 8.34
CA ASN A 65 14.85 7.64 7.13
C ASN A 65 13.44 8.08 7.49
N LEU A 66 12.79 8.81 6.59
CA LEU A 66 11.35 9.06 6.66
C LEU A 66 10.57 7.92 6.01
N VAL A 67 9.56 7.42 6.70
CA VAL A 67 8.76 6.29 6.27
C VAL A 67 7.27 6.51 6.58
N ALA A 68 6.38 5.90 5.82
CA ALA A 68 4.97 5.89 6.16
C ALA A 68 4.65 4.77 7.15
N GLY A 69 4.31 5.11 8.38
CA GLY A 69 3.83 4.18 9.40
C GLY A 69 2.31 4.23 9.53
N ASN A 70 1.64 3.09 9.71
CA ASN A 70 0.20 3.13 10.00
C ASN A 70 -0.06 3.64 11.41
N THR A 71 -1.10 4.47 11.56
CA THR A 71 -1.55 4.91 12.88
C THR A 71 -2.45 3.87 13.52
N LEU A 72 -2.29 3.66 14.83
CA LEU A 72 -3.05 2.71 15.62
C LEU A 72 -3.82 3.38 16.77
N ASP A 73 -3.91 4.70 16.75
CA ASP A 73 -4.56 5.49 17.80
C ASP A 73 -6.04 5.15 17.99
N ARG A 74 -6.65 4.48 17.01
CA ARG A 74 -8.04 4.03 17.09
C ARG A 74 -8.17 2.60 16.59
N ILE A 75 -8.92 1.78 17.33
CA ILE A 75 -9.25 0.38 16.95
C ILE A 75 -9.82 0.28 15.53
N LEU A 76 -10.63 1.26 15.11
CA LEU A 76 -11.21 1.34 13.77
C LEU A 76 -10.18 1.40 12.63
N PHE A 77 -8.93 1.73 12.93
CA PHE A 77 -7.85 1.86 11.95
C PHE A 77 -6.86 0.70 11.95
N GLN A 78 -7.15 -0.36 12.70
CA GLN A 78 -6.34 -1.59 12.66
C GLN A 78 -6.24 -2.16 11.24
N ARG A 79 -7.29 -1.97 10.43
CA ARG A 79 -7.26 -2.26 9.00
C ARG A 79 -7.22 -0.95 8.22
N ALA A 80 -6.13 -0.71 7.53
CA ALA A 80 -5.95 0.44 6.65
C ALA A 80 -5.91 -0.02 5.19
N ILE A 81 -6.83 0.50 4.39
CA ILE A 81 -6.86 0.35 2.94
C ILE A 81 -6.90 1.76 2.37
N ASN A 82 -5.89 2.13 1.60
CA ASN A 82 -5.80 3.46 1.02
C ASN A 82 -5.30 3.36 -0.42
N PHE A 83 -5.92 4.13 -1.28
CA PHE A 83 -5.66 4.10 -2.71
C PHE A 83 -4.80 5.28 -3.14
N VAL A 84 -4.00 5.05 -4.18
CA VAL A 84 -3.15 6.03 -4.84
C VAL A 84 -3.49 6.00 -6.32
N GLY A 85 -3.90 7.15 -6.89
CA GLY A 85 -4.24 7.18 -8.32
C GLY A 85 -5.70 6.88 -8.65
N HIS A 86 -5.98 6.60 -9.92
CA HIS A 86 -7.32 6.56 -10.48
C HIS A 86 -7.88 5.13 -10.51
N LYS A 87 -9.20 5.00 -10.32
CA LYS A 87 -9.91 3.72 -10.31
C LYS A 87 -9.90 2.96 -11.64
N ASP A 88 -9.62 3.65 -12.74
CA ASP A 88 -9.63 3.09 -14.10
C ASP A 88 -8.24 2.64 -14.56
N MET A 89 -7.23 2.70 -13.68
CA MET A 89 -5.89 2.18 -13.95
C MET A 89 -5.91 0.67 -14.11
N ASN A 90 -5.11 0.16 -15.03
CA ASN A 90 -4.92 -1.26 -15.28
C ASN A 90 -3.50 -1.56 -15.79
N ASN A 91 -3.15 -2.84 -15.85
CA ASN A 91 -1.87 -3.32 -16.40
C ASN A 91 -0.68 -2.55 -15.83
N TYR A 92 -0.50 -2.61 -14.51
CA TYR A 92 0.61 -1.95 -13.85
C TYR A 92 1.29 -2.87 -12.82
N THR A 93 2.52 -2.54 -12.55
CA THR A 93 3.35 -3.11 -11.50
C THR A 93 3.41 -2.13 -10.34
N ALA A 94 3.19 -2.61 -9.13
CA ALA A 94 3.40 -1.86 -7.90
C ALA A 94 4.45 -2.56 -7.04
N GLU A 95 5.37 -1.78 -6.48
CA GLU A 95 6.47 -2.26 -5.66
C GLU A 95 6.67 -1.31 -4.48
N ALA A 96 7.00 -1.84 -3.32
CA ALA A 96 7.38 -1.04 -2.15
C ALA A 96 8.27 -1.82 -1.21
N ASP A 97 9.07 -1.11 -0.44
CA ASP A 97 9.71 -1.66 0.74
C ASP A 97 8.71 -1.67 1.89
N VAL A 98 8.62 -2.80 2.57
CA VAL A 98 7.64 -3.05 3.61
C VAL A 98 8.31 -3.65 4.85
N MET A 99 7.89 -3.21 6.02
CA MET A 99 8.36 -3.76 7.28
C MET A 99 7.22 -3.87 8.28
N THR A 100 7.22 -4.92 9.08
CA THR A 100 6.30 -5.05 10.22
C THR A 100 7.10 -5.04 11.52
N ASP A 101 6.59 -4.36 12.52
CA ASP A 101 7.04 -4.58 13.87
C ASP A 101 6.24 -5.74 14.52
N GLY A 102 6.52 -6.03 15.75
CA GLY A 102 5.84 -7.08 16.48
C GLY A 102 6.79 -8.09 17.10
N ASP A 103 6.25 -9.20 17.48
CA ASP A 103 6.99 -10.29 18.08
C ASP A 103 6.61 -11.63 17.45
N ARG A 104 7.17 -12.71 17.97
CA ARG A 104 6.94 -14.06 17.45
C ARG A 104 5.46 -14.47 17.43
N ARG A 105 4.65 -13.93 18.33
CA ARG A 105 3.24 -14.34 18.49
C ARG A 105 2.27 -13.43 17.74
N ILE A 106 2.66 -12.17 17.55
CA ILE A 106 1.78 -11.14 17.02
C ILE A 106 2.54 -10.34 15.99
N LYS A 107 2.25 -10.60 14.74
CA LYS A 107 2.78 -9.88 13.57
C LYS A 107 1.63 -9.27 12.79
N SER A 108 1.83 -8.06 12.34
CA SER A 108 0.88 -7.38 11.47
C SER A 108 0.96 -7.90 10.03
N ASN A 109 -0.10 -7.67 9.27
CA ASN A 109 -0.10 -7.90 7.83
C ASN A 109 0.19 -6.58 7.12
N ILE A 110 0.96 -6.65 6.05
CA ILE A 110 1.30 -5.52 5.20
C ILE A 110 1.23 -5.92 3.74
N GLY A 111 0.82 -5.01 2.87
CA GLY A 111 0.68 -5.35 1.48
C GLY A 111 0.37 -4.19 0.55
N LEU A 112 0.33 -4.50 -0.73
CA LEU A 112 -0.04 -3.60 -1.80
C LEU A 112 -1.41 -3.96 -2.36
N ILE A 113 -2.06 -3.00 -2.98
CA ILE A 113 -3.28 -3.20 -3.75
C ILE A 113 -2.96 -2.95 -5.21
N ASN A 114 -3.32 -3.89 -6.07
CA ASN A 114 -3.16 -3.78 -7.50
C ASN A 114 -4.42 -4.32 -8.18
N GLN A 115 -5.11 -3.48 -8.95
CA GLN A 115 -6.35 -3.82 -9.65
C GLN A 115 -7.38 -4.56 -8.79
N ARG A 116 -7.66 -4.06 -7.54
CA ARG A 116 -8.57 -4.64 -6.54
C ARG A 116 -8.10 -5.95 -5.88
N TYR A 117 -6.98 -6.53 -6.31
CA TYR A 117 -6.33 -7.59 -5.54
C TYR A 117 -5.52 -6.98 -4.40
N ILE A 118 -5.56 -7.64 -3.25
CA ILE A 118 -4.68 -7.36 -2.12
C ILE A 118 -3.58 -8.41 -2.13
N PHE A 119 -2.35 -7.96 -2.20
CA PHE A 119 -1.13 -8.76 -2.15
C PHE A 119 -0.47 -8.50 -0.80
N ALA A 120 -0.45 -9.49 0.08
CA ALA A 120 -0.05 -9.25 1.45
C ALA A 120 0.91 -10.30 2.02
N LEU A 121 1.87 -9.82 2.78
CA LEU A 121 2.61 -10.61 3.75
C LEU A 121 1.74 -10.77 5.00
N ILE A 122 1.31 -12.00 5.28
CA ILE A 122 0.42 -12.35 6.37
C ILE A 122 1.26 -12.72 7.59
N GLY A 123 1.29 -11.82 8.58
CA GLY A 123 2.18 -11.91 9.71
C GLY A 123 2.11 -13.20 10.51
N ASN A 124 0.98 -13.50 11.11
CA ASN A 124 0.83 -14.71 11.91
C ASN A 124 0.74 -15.98 11.07
N GLY A 125 0.26 -15.87 9.82
CA GLY A 125 0.16 -16.99 8.90
C GLY A 125 1.46 -17.34 8.19
N GLN A 126 2.47 -16.50 8.25
CA GLN A 126 3.78 -16.69 7.58
C GLN A 126 3.63 -17.13 6.12
N LYS A 127 2.92 -16.31 5.35
CA LYS A 127 2.63 -16.57 3.94
C LYS A 127 2.57 -15.28 3.14
N LEU A 128 2.86 -15.38 1.85
CA LEU A 128 2.47 -14.41 0.84
C LEU A 128 1.10 -14.82 0.31
N GLU A 129 0.17 -13.88 0.26
CA GLU A 129 -1.21 -14.14 -0.14
C GLU A 129 -1.69 -13.09 -1.15
N ILE A 130 -2.42 -13.56 -2.16
CA ILE A 130 -3.21 -12.73 -3.07
C ILE A 130 -4.68 -13.02 -2.80
N ILE A 131 -5.46 -11.99 -2.52
CA ILE A 131 -6.89 -12.11 -2.28
C ILE A 131 -7.68 -11.05 -3.05
N SER A 132 -8.88 -11.45 -3.49
CA SER A 132 -9.95 -10.54 -3.85
C SER A 132 -11.21 -10.95 -3.12
N ASN A 133 -11.89 -9.99 -2.48
CA ASN A 133 -13.15 -10.26 -1.81
C ASN A 133 -14.35 -10.23 -2.76
N TYR A 134 -14.15 -9.74 -3.99
CA TYR A 134 -15.24 -9.57 -4.96
C TYR A 134 -15.69 -10.90 -5.56
N ASP A 135 -14.74 -11.77 -5.91
CA ASP A 135 -14.96 -13.03 -6.62
C ASP A 135 -14.45 -14.27 -5.85
N ARG A 136 -14.14 -14.11 -4.57
CA ARG A 136 -13.56 -15.15 -3.71
C ARG A 136 -12.23 -15.73 -4.19
N PHE A 137 -11.53 -15.01 -5.06
CA PHE A 137 -10.19 -15.37 -5.51
C PHE A 137 -9.21 -15.33 -4.35
N ARG A 138 -8.50 -16.43 -4.12
CA ARG A 138 -7.47 -16.51 -3.08
C ARG A 138 -6.39 -17.51 -3.45
N HIS A 139 -5.14 -17.04 -3.46
CA HIS A 139 -3.94 -17.86 -3.60
C HIS A 139 -2.93 -17.51 -2.52
N SER A 140 -2.25 -18.49 -1.97
CA SER A 140 -1.22 -18.25 -0.97
C SER A 140 -0.14 -19.31 -0.99
N VAL A 141 1.08 -18.91 -0.69
CA VAL A 141 2.24 -19.80 -0.50
C VAL A 141 2.91 -19.52 0.84
N PRO A 142 3.50 -20.51 1.48
CA PRO A 142 4.32 -20.27 2.68
C PRO A 142 5.43 -19.26 2.39
N PHE A 143 5.54 -18.24 3.22
CA PHE A 143 6.58 -17.24 3.15
C PHE A 143 6.96 -16.80 4.56
N SER A 144 8.12 -17.25 5.02
CA SER A 144 8.60 -16.91 6.35
C SER A 144 9.31 -15.56 6.32
N PHE A 145 8.82 -14.61 7.13
CA PHE A 145 9.47 -13.32 7.27
C PHE A 145 9.58 -12.91 8.74
N LYS A 146 10.55 -12.06 9.02
CA LYS A 146 10.87 -11.58 10.36
C LYS A 146 10.33 -10.17 10.57
N THR A 147 10.00 -9.84 11.81
CA THR A 147 9.71 -8.47 12.23
C THR A 147 10.98 -7.62 12.27
N ASN A 148 10.82 -6.31 12.06
CA ASN A 148 11.91 -5.32 12.03
C ASN A 148 12.98 -5.60 10.95
N ILE A 149 12.58 -6.29 9.90
CA ILE A 149 13.37 -6.49 8.69
C ILE A 149 12.58 -5.92 7.51
N TRP A 150 13.25 -5.16 6.68
CA TRP A 150 12.71 -4.65 5.44
C TRP A 150 12.68 -5.73 4.36
N TYR A 151 11.54 -5.85 3.71
CA TYR A 151 11.30 -6.70 2.55
C TYR A 151 10.84 -5.83 1.39
N THR A 152 11.23 -6.16 0.18
CA THR A 152 10.58 -5.60 -1.00
C THR A 152 9.44 -6.50 -1.41
N LEU A 153 8.26 -5.93 -1.61
CA LEU A 153 7.06 -6.59 -2.11
C LEU A 153 6.74 -6.02 -3.49
N LYS A 154 6.67 -6.88 -4.48
CA LYS A 154 6.36 -6.52 -5.88
C LYS A 154 5.16 -7.29 -6.38
N THR A 155 4.27 -6.59 -7.07
CA THR A 155 3.01 -7.12 -7.60
C THR A 155 2.84 -6.69 -9.03
N ARG A 156 2.33 -7.57 -9.88
CA ARG A 156 2.02 -7.26 -11.28
C ARG A 156 0.70 -7.91 -11.67
N VAL A 157 -0.14 -7.16 -12.36
CA VAL A 157 -1.38 -7.65 -12.96
C VAL A 157 -1.33 -7.33 -14.44
N ASP A 158 -1.49 -8.34 -15.27
CA ASP A 158 -1.61 -8.21 -16.72
C ASP A 158 -2.98 -8.74 -17.15
N ILE A 159 -3.74 -7.94 -17.88
CA ILE A 159 -4.95 -8.37 -18.57
C ILE A 159 -4.52 -8.72 -20.00
N LEU A 160 -4.79 -9.97 -20.37
CA LEU A 160 -4.39 -10.54 -21.65
C LEU A 160 -5.44 -10.20 -22.73
N GLU A 161 -5.07 -10.36 -24.00
CA GLU A 161 -5.95 -10.05 -25.14
C GLU A 161 -7.24 -10.88 -25.16
N ASP A 162 -7.20 -12.09 -24.62
CA ASP A 162 -8.36 -12.98 -24.49
C ASP A 162 -9.28 -12.60 -23.32
N GLY A 163 -8.95 -11.54 -22.56
CA GLY A 163 -9.71 -11.06 -21.42
C GLY A 163 -9.40 -11.79 -20.10
N THR A 164 -8.52 -12.77 -20.12
CA THR A 164 -8.02 -13.41 -18.89
C THR A 164 -6.95 -12.53 -18.22
N GLY A 165 -6.58 -12.84 -17.00
CA GLY A 165 -5.55 -12.11 -16.26
C GLY A 165 -4.42 -13.01 -15.79
N MET A 166 -3.22 -12.45 -15.75
CA MET A 166 -2.09 -13.05 -15.06
C MET A 166 -1.74 -12.23 -13.82
N ILE A 167 -1.88 -12.83 -12.66
CA ILE A 167 -1.74 -12.17 -11.37
C ILE A 167 -0.46 -12.67 -10.70
N ARG A 168 0.46 -11.75 -10.38
CA ARG A 168 1.81 -12.09 -9.92
C ARG A 168 2.19 -11.36 -8.65
N ALA A 169 2.89 -12.05 -7.76
CA ALA A 169 3.49 -11.47 -6.56
C ALA A 169 4.82 -12.12 -6.23
N LYS A 170 5.76 -11.33 -5.74
CA LYS A 170 6.99 -11.81 -5.10
C LYS A 170 7.39 -10.88 -3.96
N ALA A 171 8.10 -11.45 -3.01
CA ALA A 171 8.69 -10.69 -1.92
C ALA A 171 10.06 -11.28 -1.56
N TRP A 172 10.98 -10.42 -1.13
CA TRP A 172 12.33 -10.82 -0.72
C TRP A 172 12.88 -9.83 0.31
N PRO A 173 13.87 -10.23 1.12
CA PRO A 173 14.55 -9.28 2.00
C PRO A 173 15.18 -8.16 1.18
N LYS A 174 14.98 -6.90 1.55
CA LYS A 174 15.56 -5.73 0.84
C LYS A 174 17.09 -5.82 0.67
N SER A 175 17.76 -6.54 1.57
CA SER A 175 19.22 -6.76 1.50
C SER A 175 19.66 -7.84 0.51
N ALA A 176 18.73 -8.55 -0.11
CA ALA A 176 18.99 -9.58 -1.11
C ALA A 176 18.67 -9.06 -2.52
N GLU A 177 19.18 -9.75 -3.53
CA GLU A 177 18.83 -9.47 -4.93
C GLU A 177 17.37 -9.86 -5.21
N GLU A 178 16.76 -9.17 -6.17
CA GLU A 178 15.42 -9.49 -6.65
C GLU A 178 15.40 -10.89 -7.28
N PRO A 179 14.51 -11.80 -6.83
CA PRO A 179 14.38 -13.12 -7.46
C PRO A 179 13.89 -13.01 -8.91
N ASP A 180 14.46 -13.80 -9.81
CA ASP A 180 14.01 -13.88 -11.21
C ASP A 180 12.58 -14.38 -11.33
N GLN A 181 12.20 -15.35 -10.50
CA GLN A 181 10.89 -15.98 -10.54
C GLN A 181 9.89 -15.28 -9.61
N TRP A 182 8.63 -15.26 -10.04
CA TRP A 182 7.52 -14.86 -9.20
C TRP A 182 7.26 -15.92 -8.12
N THR A 183 7.04 -15.47 -6.88
CA THR A 183 6.67 -16.37 -5.77
C THR A 183 5.26 -16.95 -5.95
N ILE A 184 4.36 -16.12 -6.47
CA ILE A 184 3.02 -16.53 -6.92
C ILE A 184 2.84 -16.02 -8.34
N GLU A 185 2.46 -16.90 -9.23
CA GLU A 185 1.99 -16.58 -10.57
C GLU A 185 0.76 -17.43 -10.85
N VAL A 186 -0.38 -16.78 -11.11
CA VAL A 186 -1.65 -17.46 -11.26
C VAL A 186 -2.52 -16.81 -12.32
N ALA A 187 -3.08 -17.62 -13.20
CA ALA A 187 -4.09 -17.18 -14.16
C ALA A 187 -5.45 -16.97 -13.46
N HIS A 188 -6.20 -16.00 -13.92
CA HIS A 188 -7.55 -15.72 -13.48
C HIS A 188 -8.47 -15.51 -14.69
N GLU A 189 -9.47 -16.36 -14.84
CA GLU A 189 -10.36 -16.37 -16.01
C GLU A 189 -11.26 -15.12 -16.08
N THR A 190 -11.62 -14.58 -14.91
CA THR A 190 -12.48 -13.38 -14.77
C THR A 190 -11.81 -12.31 -13.93
N PRO A 191 -10.70 -11.70 -14.42
CA PRO A 191 -9.91 -10.79 -13.63
C PRO A 191 -10.62 -9.45 -13.42
N HIS A 192 -10.16 -8.70 -12.43
CA HIS A 192 -10.53 -7.29 -12.32
C HIS A 192 -9.85 -6.51 -13.44
N LEU A 193 -10.63 -6.00 -14.39
CA LEU A 193 -10.10 -5.30 -15.57
C LEU A 193 -9.43 -3.97 -15.25
N GLN A 194 -9.77 -3.37 -14.10
CA GLN A 194 -9.23 -2.08 -13.66
C GLN A 194 -9.37 -1.91 -12.15
N GLY A 195 -8.59 -1.00 -11.58
CA GLY A 195 -8.67 -0.61 -10.18
C GLY A 195 -7.47 0.22 -9.75
N ALA A 196 -7.68 1.14 -8.82
CA ALA A 196 -6.62 1.97 -8.30
C ALA A 196 -5.57 1.14 -7.56
N PRO A 197 -4.28 1.48 -7.70
CA PRO A 197 -3.24 0.96 -6.81
C PRO A 197 -3.42 1.49 -5.39
N GLY A 198 -2.77 0.83 -4.43
CA GLY A 198 -2.85 1.28 -3.05
C GLY A 198 -2.01 0.48 -2.08
N VAL A 199 -2.16 0.83 -0.81
CA VAL A 199 -1.47 0.21 0.32
C VAL A 199 -2.47 -0.45 1.26
N TYR A 200 -2.03 -1.54 1.86
CA TYR A 200 -2.82 -2.35 2.79
C TYR A 200 -2.05 -2.62 4.07
N ALA A 201 -2.74 -2.46 5.20
CA ALA A 201 -2.24 -2.90 6.50
C ALA A 201 -3.36 -3.51 7.32
N MET A 202 -3.02 -4.48 8.15
CA MET A 202 -3.89 -4.99 9.19
C MET A 202 -3.05 -5.33 10.42
N SER A 203 -3.31 -4.62 11.50
CA SER A 203 -2.64 -4.81 12.77
C SER A 203 -3.61 -5.47 13.75
N PRO A 204 -3.37 -6.72 14.17
CA PRO A 204 -4.29 -7.44 15.07
C PRO A 204 -4.33 -6.86 16.49
N GLN A 205 -3.36 -6.02 16.83
CA GLN A 205 -3.29 -5.32 18.11
C GLN A 205 -2.83 -3.87 17.96
N SER A 206 -3.31 -3.01 18.85
CA SER A 206 -3.18 -1.55 18.81
C SER A 206 -1.75 -0.99 18.99
N LYS A 207 -0.72 -1.81 19.06
CA LYS A 207 0.67 -1.32 19.24
C LYS A 207 1.66 -1.91 18.24
N LYS A 208 1.18 -2.61 17.22
CA LYS A 208 2.05 -3.25 16.22
C LYS A 208 1.87 -2.56 14.90
N LYS A 209 2.86 -1.78 14.50
CA LYS A 209 2.86 -0.96 13.30
C LYS A 209 3.38 -1.73 12.09
N VAL A 210 3.06 -1.20 10.94
CA VAL A 210 3.68 -1.55 9.67
C VAL A 210 4.20 -0.28 9.02
N TYR A 211 5.21 -0.43 8.17
CA TYR A 211 5.91 0.70 7.55
C TYR A 211 6.08 0.44 6.06
N PHE A 212 5.90 1.50 5.28
CA PHE A 212 6.21 1.57 3.86
C PHE A 212 7.32 2.56 3.59
N ASP A 213 8.14 2.21 2.60
CA ASP A 213 9.14 3.08 2.00
C ASP A 213 9.26 2.75 0.51
N ASN A 214 9.81 3.67 -0.28
CA ASN A 214 10.13 3.47 -1.71
C ASN A 214 8.96 2.90 -2.54
N LEU A 215 7.75 3.43 -2.37
CA LEU A 215 6.60 3.03 -3.17
C LEU A 215 6.78 3.47 -4.61
N SER A 216 6.71 2.53 -5.55
CA SER A 216 6.77 2.76 -6.99
C SER A 216 5.63 2.05 -7.70
N ILE A 217 4.95 2.76 -8.60
CA ILE A 217 3.84 2.22 -9.39
C ILE A 217 4.05 2.65 -10.84
N ARG A 218 4.08 1.69 -11.78
CA ARG A 218 4.37 1.95 -13.20
C ARG A 218 3.49 1.07 -14.08
N TYR A 219 3.08 1.59 -15.24
CA TYR A 219 2.43 0.74 -16.25
C TYR A 219 3.34 -0.41 -16.68
N ASN A 220 2.75 -1.55 -16.99
CA ASN A 220 3.47 -2.68 -17.55
C ASN A 220 3.86 -2.36 -19.01
N ASN A 221 5.07 -2.74 -19.37
CA ASN A 221 5.53 -2.72 -20.75
C ASN A 221 5.07 -3.99 -21.47
#